data_b3713741a98512574da44a575c3b6de7
#
_entry.id   b3713741a98512574da44a575c3b6de7
#
_cell.length_a   1.000
_cell.length_b   1.000
_cell.length_c   1.000
_cell.angle_alpha   90.00
_cell.angle_beta   90.00
_cell.angle_gamma   90.00
#
_symmetry.space_group_name_H-M   'P 1'
#
loop_
_entity.id
_entity.type
_entity.pdbx_description
1 polymer ?
#
loop_
_entity_poly.entity_id
_entity_poly.type
_entity_poly.pdbx_seq_one_letter_code
_entity_poly.pdbx_strand_id
1 'polypeptide(L)'
;LSSIPHPRNIAFWDDPQFSIVSDSTGTSLFILALRKANKLGLADGKMKPVSPNAEFSVNKNAEYAYLFEYVWKTMNDKFYDTGLHGVDWAKYKDEYAKFIPFINNNYDFSELLSEMLGELNVSHTGSGYMPYMALSDASGRLGIFYSFDKNGVKIDEIMKGGPLDKAESKIKSGTVIEKINGLAVTAESFDKLLNRTADTKVRLSLWNPMTSEHWDEVVKPIGYRAEFELLYNRWVKINRERVEKLSEGKLGYVHIRGMDGESFKTIFDEIMGRYSNAEGIVIDTRFNGGGWLHDELSVLFGGKKYTQYSHRGVKNFGGDPQDRWTKKTVLLVNEGNYSDAHTFPYAYRELKLGKIVGMPVAGTATAVWWPLLLDE
;
A
#
# COMPACT_ATOMS: atom_id res chain seq x y z
N LEU A 1 -21.95 -16.58 -16.81
CA LEU A 1 -22.27 -17.96 -17.27
C LEU A 1 -23.20 -17.99 -18.49
N SER A 2 -24.07 -16.98 -18.67
CA SER A 2 -24.98 -16.88 -19.82
C SER A 2 -24.26 -16.76 -21.18
N SER A 3 -23.00 -16.35 -21.18
CA SER A 3 -22.16 -16.25 -22.39
C SER A 3 -21.44 -17.55 -22.76
N ILE A 4 -21.54 -18.58 -21.93
CA ILE A 4 -20.91 -19.89 -22.17
C ILE A 4 -21.97 -20.84 -22.74
N PRO A 5 -21.86 -21.29 -24.01
CA PRO A 5 -22.84 -22.20 -24.60
C PRO A 5 -22.82 -23.53 -23.83
N HIS A 6 -23.96 -23.87 -23.23
CA HIS A 6 -24.22 -25.17 -22.59
C HIS A 6 -23.14 -25.66 -21.65
N PRO A 7 -22.86 -24.96 -20.52
CA PRO A 7 -21.88 -25.41 -19.55
C PRO A 7 -22.32 -26.75 -18.92
N ARG A 8 -21.47 -27.78 -18.98
CA ARG A 8 -21.79 -29.12 -18.45
C ARG A 8 -21.23 -29.37 -17.04
N ASN A 9 -20.04 -28.85 -16.77
CA ASN A 9 -19.36 -29.06 -15.49
C ASN A 9 -18.83 -27.73 -14.98
N ILE A 10 -19.19 -27.40 -13.76
CA ILE A 10 -18.63 -26.26 -13.01
C ILE A 10 -17.87 -26.85 -11.85
N ALA A 11 -16.54 -26.61 -11.79
CA ALA A 11 -15.73 -26.93 -10.65
C ALA A 11 -15.39 -25.63 -9.92
N PHE A 12 -15.69 -25.60 -8.64
CA PHE A 12 -15.26 -24.53 -7.75
C PHE A 12 -14.00 -25.01 -7.04
N TRP A 13 -12.96 -24.21 -7.10
CA TRP A 13 -11.80 -24.40 -6.24
C TRP A 13 -12.08 -23.79 -4.86
N ASP A 14 -11.29 -24.13 -3.86
CA ASP A 14 -11.39 -23.54 -2.51
C ASP A 14 -11.22 -22.01 -2.52
N ASP A 15 -10.64 -21.44 -3.59
CA ASP A 15 -10.67 -20.02 -3.86
C ASP A 15 -11.97 -19.63 -4.59
N PRO A 16 -12.90 -18.91 -3.94
CA PRO A 16 -14.17 -18.50 -4.55
C PRO A 16 -14.01 -17.54 -5.74
N GLN A 17 -12.80 -17.08 -6.01
CA GLN A 17 -12.49 -16.20 -7.13
C GLN A 17 -12.28 -16.94 -8.45
N PHE A 18 -12.20 -18.26 -8.44
CA PHE A 18 -11.97 -19.05 -9.63
C PHE A 18 -13.07 -20.09 -9.86
N SER A 19 -13.50 -20.21 -11.10
CA SER A 19 -14.30 -21.32 -11.56
C SER A 19 -13.79 -21.82 -12.91
N ILE A 20 -13.85 -23.13 -13.12
CA ILE A 20 -13.49 -23.77 -14.39
C ILE A 20 -14.74 -24.41 -14.97
N VAL A 21 -15.06 -24.07 -16.21
CA VAL A 21 -16.25 -24.58 -16.88
C VAL A 21 -15.85 -25.18 -18.22
N SER A 22 -16.25 -26.42 -18.50
CA SER A 22 -16.06 -27.01 -19.83
C SER A 22 -17.17 -26.60 -20.76
N ASP A 23 -16.89 -26.49 -22.08
CA ASP A 23 -17.91 -26.37 -23.11
C ASP A 23 -18.67 -27.69 -23.27
N SER A 24 -19.78 -27.64 -24.00
CA SER A 24 -20.66 -28.81 -24.24
C SER A 24 -19.96 -29.92 -25.01
N THR A 25 -18.89 -29.64 -25.73
CA THR A 25 -18.13 -30.58 -26.53
C THR A 25 -16.93 -31.18 -25.78
N GLY A 26 -16.55 -30.59 -24.61
CA GLY A 26 -15.40 -31.01 -23.88
C GLY A 26 -14.05 -30.63 -24.51
N THR A 27 -14.06 -29.76 -25.52
CA THR A 27 -12.86 -29.35 -26.26
C THR A 27 -12.18 -28.11 -25.72
N SER A 28 -12.83 -27.39 -24.82
CA SER A 28 -12.31 -26.17 -24.22
C SER A 28 -12.68 -26.04 -22.76
N LEU A 29 -11.80 -25.45 -21.98
CA LEU A 29 -12.07 -25.02 -20.60
C LEU A 29 -12.17 -23.50 -20.57
N PHE A 30 -13.17 -22.99 -19.86
CA PHE A 30 -13.26 -21.58 -19.51
C PHE A 30 -12.78 -21.39 -18.08
N ILE A 31 -11.75 -20.59 -17.93
CA ILE A 31 -11.21 -20.21 -16.63
C ILE A 31 -11.79 -18.83 -16.32
N LEU A 32 -12.70 -18.79 -15.35
CA LEU A 32 -13.37 -17.59 -14.91
C LEU A 32 -12.69 -17.12 -13.62
N ALA A 33 -12.14 -15.94 -13.66
CA ALA A 33 -11.70 -15.20 -12.50
C ALA A 33 -12.50 -13.90 -12.42
N LEU A 34 -12.57 -13.27 -11.27
CA LEU A 34 -13.19 -11.96 -11.10
C LEU A 34 -12.77 -11.01 -12.22
N ARG A 35 -13.72 -10.56 -13.04
CA ARG A 35 -13.53 -9.63 -14.18
C ARG A 35 -12.67 -10.15 -15.35
N LYS A 36 -12.29 -11.43 -15.38
CA LYS A 36 -11.53 -11.99 -16.51
C LYS A 36 -12.03 -13.39 -16.83
N ALA A 37 -12.30 -13.62 -18.09
CA ALA A 37 -12.56 -14.96 -18.59
C ALA A 37 -11.51 -15.33 -19.64
N ASN A 38 -10.98 -16.54 -19.57
CA ASN A 38 -10.05 -17.07 -20.54
C ASN A 38 -10.56 -18.41 -21.06
N LYS A 39 -10.40 -18.65 -22.35
CA LYS A 39 -10.67 -19.93 -22.99
C LYS A 39 -9.38 -20.67 -23.23
N LEU A 40 -9.22 -21.86 -22.67
CA LEU A 40 -8.11 -22.77 -22.92
C LEU A 40 -8.55 -23.85 -23.90
N GLY A 41 -7.95 -23.91 -25.07
CA GLY A 41 -8.13 -25.00 -26.02
C GLY A 41 -7.40 -26.25 -25.53
N LEU A 42 -8.13 -27.37 -25.34
CA LEU A 42 -7.51 -28.61 -24.86
C LEU A 42 -6.66 -29.31 -25.92
N ALA A 43 -6.93 -29.07 -27.20
CA ALA A 43 -6.18 -29.67 -28.28
C ALA A 43 -4.83 -28.97 -28.56
N ASP A 44 -4.79 -27.65 -28.41
CA ASP A 44 -3.62 -26.83 -28.76
C ASP A 44 -2.93 -26.16 -27.54
N GLY A 45 -3.51 -26.29 -26.37
CA GLY A 45 -3.01 -25.71 -25.12
C GLY A 45 -3.00 -24.17 -25.11
N LYS A 46 -3.66 -23.51 -26.07
CA LYS A 46 -3.61 -22.05 -26.17
C LYS A 46 -4.68 -21.38 -25.34
N MET A 47 -4.27 -20.39 -24.57
CA MET A 47 -5.16 -19.55 -23.78
C MET A 47 -5.51 -18.29 -24.57
N LYS A 48 -6.81 -17.99 -24.68
CA LYS A 48 -7.32 -16.77 -25.31
C LYS A 48 -8.23 -16.04 -24.34
N PRO A 49 -8.10 -14.73 -24.19
CA PRO A 49 -9.05 -13.97 -23.40
C PRO A 49 -10.44 -14.02 -24.06
N VAL A 50 -11.46 -14.15 -23.24
CA VAL A 50 -12.85 -14.00 -23.65
C VAL A 50 -13.30 -12.62 -23.18
N SER A 51 -13.54 -11.73 -24.12
CA SER A 51 -14.09 -10.40 -23.84
C SER A 51 -15.58 -10.42 -24.26
N PRO A 52 -16.50 -10.54 -23.32
CA PRO A 52 -17.90 -10.35 -23.62
C PRO A 52 -18.14 -8.87 -23.91
N ASN A 53 -18.49 -8.54 -25.14
CA ASN A 53 -18.96 -7.20 -25.49
C ASN A 53 -20.48 -7.19 -25.38
N ALA A 54 -20.99 -6.74 -24.25
CA ALA A 54 -22.40 -6.47 -24.06
C ALA A 54 -22.57 -4.97 -23.80
N GLU A 55 -23.44 -4.34 -24.58
CA GLU A 55 -23.88 -2.96 -24.30
C GLU A 55 -25.17 -3.01 -23.49
N PHE A 56 -25.25 -2.24 -22.43
CA PHE A 56 -26.48 -2.05 -21.67
C PHE A 56 -26.64 -0.57 -21.32
N SER A 57 -27.87 -0.13 -21.21
CA SER A 57 -28.19 1.24 -20.81
C SER A 57 -28.44 1.29 -19.30
N VAL A 58 -27.75 2.18 -18.62
CA VAL A 58 -27.92 2.44 -17.19
C VAL A 58 -28.65 3.77 -16.98
N ASN A 59 -29.72 3.74 -16.22
CA ASN A 59 -30.32 4.98 -15.71
C ASN A 59 -29.57 5.41 -14.45
N LYS A 60 -28.64 6.36 -14.60
CA LYS A 60 -27.78 6.82 -13.50
C LYS A 60 -28.54 7.33 -12.27
N ASN A 61 -29.67 8.03 -12.46
CA ASN A 61 -30.44 8.52 -11.34
C ASN A 61 -31.10 7.37 -10.55
N ALA A 62 -31.59 6.35 -11.25
CA ALA A 62 -32.13 5.16 -10.61
C ALA A 62 -31.04 4.35 -9.90
N GLU A 63 -29.84 4.26 -10.50
CA GLU A 63 -28.67 3.63 -9.91
C GLU A 63 -28.22 4.33 -8.61
N TYR A 64 -28.12 5.67 -8.61
CA TYR A 64 -27.80 6.42 -7.41
C TYR A 64 -28.81 6.23 -6.28
N ALA A 65 -30.12 6.25 -6.63
CA ALA A 65 -31.17 5.99 -5.65
C ALA A 65 -31.10 4.57 -5.06
N TYR A 66 -30.84 3.57 -5.91
CA TYR A 66 -30.66 2.18 -5.48
C TYR A 66 -29.42 2.01 -4.59
N LEU A 67 -28.28 2.55 -5.00
CA LEU A 67 -27.02 2.43 -4.24
C LEU A 67 -27.11 3.16 -2.89
N PHE A 68 -27.74 4.31 -2.86
CA PHE A 68 -28.00 5.05 -1.61
C PHE A 68 -28.82 4.23 -0.61
N GLU A 69 -29.95 3.67 -1.09
CA GLU A 69 -30.81 2.82 -0.26
C GLU A 69 -30.09 1.57 0.20
N TYR A 70 -29.31 0.95 -0.68
CA TYR A 70 -28.50 -0.23 -0.36
C TYR A 70 -27.46 0.05 0.73
N VAL A 71 -26.72 1.16 0.62
CA VAL A 71 -25.70 1.56 1.61
C VAL A 71 -26.38 1.85 2.95
N TRP A 72 -27.44 2.68 2.95
CA TRP A 72 -28.17 3.02 4.16
C TRP A 72 -28.70 1.77 4.87
N LYS A 73 -29.35 0.87 4.13
CA LYS A 73 -29.90 -0.37 4.66
C LYS A 73 -28.82 -1.31 5.18
N THR A 74 -27.73 -1.45 4.44
CA THR A 74 -26.60 -2.31 4.84
C THR A 74 -26.01 -1.86 6.18
N MET A 75 -25.82 -0.56 6.36
CA MET A 75 -25.36 -0.01 7.63
C MET A 75 -26.37 -0.24 8.74
N ASN A 76 -27.66 0.00 8.49
CA ASN A 76 -28.72 -0.27 9.46
C ASN A 76 -28.73 -1.72 9.95
N ASP A 77 -28.56 -2.66 9.04
CA ASP A 77 -28.71 -4.09 9.32
C ASP A 77 -27.43 -4.75 9.88
N LYS A 78 -26.26 -4.17 9.59
CA LYS A 78 -24.96 -4.83 9.84
C LYS A 78 -23.99 -4.02 10.70
N PHE A 79 -24.36 -2.81 11.12
CA PHE A 79 -23.50 -2.05 12.01
C PHE A 79 -23.29 -2.80 13.33
N TYR A 80 -22.07 -2.79 13.86
CA TYR A 80 -21.70 -3.61 15.02
C TYR A 80 -22.43 -3.20 16.32
N ASP A 81 -22.72 -1.89 16.48
CA ASP A 81 -23.55 -1.38 17.58
C ASP A 81 -25.00 -1.25 17.10
N THR A 82 -25.87 -2.04 17.67
CA THR A 82 -27.32 -2.05 17.34
C THR A 82 -28.00 -0.71 17.62
N GLY A 83 -27.43 0.12 18.48
CA GLY A 83 -27.88 1.49 18.76
C GLY A 83 -27.34 2.53 17.79
N LEU A 84 -26.50 2.12 16.78
CA LEU A 84 -25.90 3.02 15.79
C LEU A 84 -25.20 4.24 16.43
N HIS A 85 -24.52 4.03 17.56
CA HIS A 85 -23.90 5.07 18.40
C HIS A 85 -24.91 6.14 18.90
N GLY A 86 -26.20 5.82 18.96
CA GLY A 86 -27.27 6.77 19.34
C GLY A 86 -27.67 7.71 18.21
N VAL A 87 -27.25 7.46 16.99
CA VAL A 87 -27.58 8.26 15.81
C VAL A 87 -28.99 7.94 15.32
N ASP A 88 -29.79 8.95 15.03
CA ASP A 88 -31.09 8.80 14.36
C ASP A 88 -30.86 8.53 12.86
N TRP A 89 -30.56 7.29 12.55
CA TRP A 89 -30.17 6.85 11.20
C TRP A 89 -31.30 6.97 10.18
N ALA A 90 -32.57 6.86 10.64
CA ALA A 90 -33.74 7.06 9.78
C ALA A 90 -33.86 8.53 9.35
N LYS A 91 -33.65 9.46 10.29
CA LYS A 91 -33.64 10.90 10.00
C LYS A 91 -32.59 11.24 8.93
N TYR A 92 -31.38 10.73 9.07
CA TYR A 92 -30.30 11.00 8.10
C TYR A 92 -30.58 10.42 6.72
N LYS A 93 -31.27 9.30 6.61
CA LYS A 93 -31.78 8.82 5.33
C LYS A 93 -32.57 9.88 4.59
N ASP A 94 -33.58 10.44 5.27
CA ASP A 94 -34.48 11.44 4.69
C ASP A 94 -33.74 12.75 4.36
N GLU A 95 -32.78 13.12 5.20
CA GLU A 95 -32.01 14.35 5.01
C GLU A 95 -31.04 14.29 3.84
N TYR A 96 -30.43 13.15 3.57
CA TYR A 96 -29.50 12.98 2.47
C TYR A 96 -30.19 12.56 1.17
N ALA A 97 -31.28 11.78 1.22
CA ALA A 97 -32.00 11.33 0.02
C ALA A 97 -32.53 12.48 -0.84
N LYS A 98 -32.86 13.61 -0.25
CA LYS A 98 -33.37 14.79 -0.99
C LYS A 98 -32.36 15.40 -1.97
N PHE A 99 -31.06 15.10 -1.83
CA PHE A 99 -30.03 15.58 -2.74
C PHE A 99 -29.85 14.69 -3.98
N ILE A 100 -30.26 13.42 -3.92
CA ILE A 100 -30.07 12.44 -5.02
C ILE A 100 -30.57 12.93 -6.37
N PRO A 101 -31.77 13.57 -6.49
CA PRO A 101 -32.27 14.07 -7.77
C PRO A 101 -31.38 15.14 -8.43
N PHE A 102 -30.50 15.79 -7.67
CA PHE A 102 -29.62 16.86 -8.16
C PHE A 102 -28.22 16.37 -8.48
N ILE A 103 -27.88 15.11 -8.14
CA ILE A 103 -26.58 14.51 -8.41
C ILE A 103 -26.53 14.04 -9.86
N ASN A 104 -25.47 14.43 -10.57
CA ASN A 104 -25.28 14.08 -11.98
C ASN A 104 -23.90 13.47 -12.28
N ASN A 105 -23.08 13.24 -11.28
CA ASN A 105 -21.74 12.67 -11.41
C ASN A 105 -21.35 11.83 -10.19
N ASN A 106 -20.39 10.93 -10.38
CA ASN A 106 -19.97 10.00 -9.32
C ASN A 106 -19.16 10.67 -8.20
N TYR A 107 -18.57 11.85 -8.43
CA TYR A 107 -17.87 12.58 -7.35
C TYR A 107 -18.85 13.08 -6.31
N ASP A 108 -19.89 13.80 -6.74
CA ASP A 108 -20.93 14.33 -5.83
C ASP A 108 -21.67 13.19 -5.13
N PHE A 109 -21.91 12.07 -5.85
CA PHE A 109 -22.54 10.90 -5.24
C PHE A 109 -21.65 10.26 -4.16
N SER A 110 -20.37 10.13 -4.44
CA SER A 110 -19.40 9.61 -3.47
C SER A 110 -19.29 10.50 -2.23
N GLU A 111 -19.31 11.81 -2.42
CA GLU A 111 -19.31 12.78 -1.31
C GLU A 111 -20.57 12.66 -0.46
N LEU A 112 -21.75 12.63 -1.09
CA LEU A 112 -23.03 12.43 -0.39
C LEU A 112 -23.01 11.17 0.48
N LEU A 113 -22.52 10.05 -0.04
CA LEU A 113 -22.41 8.81 0.72
C LEU A 113 -21.41 8.95 1.87
N SER A 114 -20.28 9.61 1.65
CA SER A 114 -19.25 9.81 2.68
C SER A 114 -19.77 10.68 3.82
N GLU A 115 -20.49 11.75 3.52
CA GLU A 115 -21.09 12.62 4.52
C GLU A 115 -22.13 11.86 5.35
N MET A 116 -23.05 11.14 4.69
CA MET A 116 -24.07 10.33 5.39
C MET A 116 -23.42 9.27 6.29
N LEU A 117 -22.41 8.55 5.79
CA LEU A 117 -21.71 7.53 6.58
C LEU A 117 -20.90 8.13 7.73
N GLY A 118 -20.40 9.35 7.55
CA GLY A 118 -19.67 10.10 8.57
C GLY A 118 -20.48 10.39 9.83
N GLU A 119 -21.81 10.47 9.73
CA GLU A 119 -22.70 10.67 10.88
C GLU A 119 -22.60 9.54 11.91
N LEU A 120 -22.22 8.34 11.49
CA LEU A 120 -22.01 7.19 12.38
C LEU A 120 -20.74 7.30 13.22
N ASN A 121 -19.83 8.21 12.89
CA ASN A 121 -18.56 8.44 13.57
C ASN A 121 -17.80 7.15 13.92
N VAL A 122 -17.51 6.36 12.89
CA VAL A 122 -16.79 5.09 13.00
C VAL A 122 -15.75 4.96 11.90
N SER A 123 -14.69 4.20 12.15
CA SER A 123 -13.68 3.92 11.15
C SER A 123 -14.20 2.97 10.04
N HIS A 124 -13.57 2.98 8.88
CA HIS A 124 -13.90 2.16 7.72
C HIS A 124 -15.29 2.46 7.09
N THR A 125 -15.87 3.61 7.39
CA THR A 125 -17.03 4.13 6.68
C THR A 125 -16.59 5.25 5.75
N GLY A 126 -17.20 5.31 4.59
CA GLY A 126 -16.90 6.32 3.60
C GLY A 126 -17.12 5.79 2.19
N SER A 127 -17.03 6.67 1.24
CA SER A 127 -17.10 6.37 -0.18
C SER A 127 -16.01 7.13 -0.91
N GLY A 128 -15.61 6.66 -2.07
CA GLY A 128 -14.61 7.31 -2.89
C GLY A 128 -14.83 6.98 -4.36
N TYR A 129 -14.64 7.96 -5.22
CA TYR A 129 -14.65 7.77 -6.64
C TYR A 129 -13.33 8.20 -7.26
N MET A 130 -12.64 7.27 -7.90
CA MET A 130 -11.43 7.54 -8.66
C MET A 130 -11.63 7.13 -10.11
N PRO A 131 -11.81 8.08 -11.03
CA PRO A 131 -11.94 7.74 -12.44
C PRO A 131 -10.62 7.17 -12.97
N TYR A 132 -10.72 6.27 -13.93
CA TYR A 132 -9.54 5.84 -14.69
C TYR A 132 -9.03 7.00 -15.53
N MET A 133 -7.86 7.53 -15.18
CA MET A 133 -7.19 8.61 -15.90
C MET A 133 -6.15 8.02 -16.87
N ALA A 134 -6.57 7.68 -18.07
CA ALA A 134 -5.69 7.11 -19.10
C ALA A 134 -4.58 8.08 -19.58
N LEU A 135 -4.77 9.39 -19.38
CA LEU A 135 -3.91 10.47 -19.90
C LEU A 135 -3.51 11.43 -18.77
N SER A 136 -2.99 10.92 -17.66
CA SER A 136 -2.45 11.78 -16.63
C SER A 136 -1.04 12.25 -17.01
N ASP A 137 -0.74 13.53 -16.75
CA ASP A 137 0.61 14.08 -16.88
C ASP A 137 1.52 13.49 -15.80
N ALA A 138 2.36 12.53 -16.19
CA ALA A 138 3.30 11.91 -15.27
C ALA A 138 4.56 12.82 -15.12
N SER A 139 4.53 13.71 -14.13
CA SER A 139 5.69 14.56 -13.81
C SER A 139 6.87 13.70 -13.35
N GLY A 140 8.04 13.98 -13.94
CA GLY A 140 9.28 13.31 -13.58
C GLY A 140 9.83 13.80 -12.25
N ARG A 141 10.44 12.88 -11.51
CA ARG A 141 11.13 13.13 -10.25
C ARG A 141 12.58 12.71 -10.36
N LEU A 142 13.49 13.53 -9.85
CA LEU A 142 14.93 13.29 -9.93
C LEU A 142 15.48 12.49 -8.74
N GLY A 143 14.66 12.26 -7.71
CA GLY A 143 15.10 11.55 -6.50
C GLY A 143 16.14 12.34 -5.71
N ILE A 144 15.92 13.62 -5.51
CA ILE A 144 16.85 14.53 -4.82
C ILE A 144 16.12 15.38 -3.78
N PHE A 145 16.87 15.81 -2.77
CA PHE A 145 16.55 17.01 -2.00
C PHE A 145 17.35 18.17 -2.61
N TYR A 146 16.74 19.34 -2.69
CA TYR A 146 17.31 20.46 -3.40
C TYR A 146 16.91 21.81 -2.81
N SER A 147 17.71 22.81 -3.14
CA SER A 147 17.44 24.23 -2.88
C SER A 147 17.60 25.04 -4.16
N PHE A 148 16.93 26.19 -4.25
CA PHE A 148 17.13 27.08 -5.37
C PHE A 148 18.24 28.09 -5.09
N ASP A 149 19.07 28.35 -6.09
CA ASP A 149 20.01 29.44 -6.08
C ASP A 149 19.87 30.31 -7.37
N LYS A 150 20.69 31.35 -7.51
CA LYS A 150 20.65 32.24 -8.67
C LYS A 150 21.00 31.57 -10.01
N ASN A 151 21.62 30.40 -9.97
CA ASN A 151 22.10 29.69 -11.18
C ASN A 151 21.22 28.47 -11.51
N GLY A 152 20.24 28.13 -10.68
CA GLY A 152 19.34 27.01 -10.91
C GLY A 152 18.97 26.22 -9.66
N VAL A 153 18.96 24.90 -9.75
CA VAL A 153 18.64 23.97 -8.66
C VAL A 153 19.91 23.32 -8.15
N LYS A 154 20.29 23.64 -6.91
CA LYS A 154 21.39 23.01 -6.21
C LYS A 154 20.92 21.73 -5.55
N ILE A 155 21.61 20.63 -5.82
CA ILE A 155 21.35 19.32 -5.21
C ILE A 155 21.92 19.31 -3.81
N ASP A 156 21.06 19.17 -2.80
CA ASP A 156 21.47 19.08 -1.40
C ASP A 156 21.74 17.61 -1.00
N GLU A 157 20.91 16.67 -1.44
CA GLU A 157 21.08 15.24 -1.23
C GLU A 157 20.58 14.44 -2.43
N ILE A 158 21.26 13.34 -2.77
CA ILE A 158 20.80 12.37 -3.77
C ILE A 158 20.27 11.14 -3.03
N MET A 159 19.01 10.78 -3.28
CA MET A 159 18.41 9.59 -2.69
C MET A 159 19.01 8.33 -3.31
N LYS A 160 19.43 7.41 -2.44
CA LYS A 160 20.01 6.14 -2.86
C LYS A 160 19.04 5.31 -3.70
N GLY A 161 19.51 4.80 -4.83
CA GLY A 161 18.70 4.07 -5.81
C GLY A 161 17.87 4.96 -6.73
N GLY A 162 17.98 6.27 -6.60
CA GLY A 162 17.31 7.25 -7.44
C GLY A 162 17.96 7.42 -8.82
N PRO A 163 17.32 8.20 -9.72
CA PRO A 163 17.79 8.42 -11.08
C PRO A 163 19.21 8.96 -11.20
N LEU A 164 19.66 9.73 -10.21
CA LEU A 164 20.98 10.36 -10.18
C LEU A 164 22.02 9.56 -9.37
N ASP A 165 21.60 8.53 -8.64
CA ASP A 165 22.51 7.65 -7.88
C ASP A 165 23.06 6.54 -8.78
N LYS A 166 23.95 6.91 -9.68
CA LYS A 166 24.62 5.99 -10.61
C LYS A 166 26.12 6.01 -10.44
N ALA A 167 26.75 4.84 -10.56
CA ALA A 167 28.19 4.69 -10.35
C ALA A 167 29.02 5.52 -11.34
N GLU A 168 28.55 5.63 -12.59
CA GLU A 168 29.19 6.39 -13.66
C GLU A 168 28.89 7.90 -13.64
N SER A 169 27.93 8.35 -12.82
CA SER A 169 27.54 9.77 -12.75
C SER A 169 28.55 10.61 -11.95
N LYS A 170 28.86 11.77 -12.48
CA LYS A 170 29.63 12.80 -11.77
C LYS A 170 28.78 13.66 -10.82
N ILE A 171 27.44 13.52 -10.87
CA ILE A 171 26.51 14.29 -10.03
C ILE A 171 26.73 13.93 -8.57
N LYS A 172 26.94 14.95 -7.73
CA LYS A 172 27.10 14.82 -6.27
C LYS A 172 26.29 15.91 -5.57
N SER A 173 26.13 15.81 -4.26
CA SER A 173 25.63 16.91 -3.44
C SER A 173 26.48 18.16 -3.70
N GLY A 174 25.84 19.33 -3.85
CA GLY A 174 26.46 20.59 -4.25
C GLY A 174 26.47 20.87 -5.76
N THR A 175 26.21 19.87 -6.63
CA THR A 175 26.02 20.09 -8.06
C THR A 175 24.79 20.94 -8.32
N VAL A 176 24.89 21.87 -9.28
CA VAL A 176 23.77 22.73 -9.71
C VAL A 176 23.23 22.27 -11.07
N ILE A 177 21.94 22.09 -11.16
CA ILE A 177 21.22 21.86 -12.42
C ILE A 177 20.87 23.21 -13.00
N GLU A 178 21.57 23.62 -14.07
CA GLU A 178 21.37 24.92 -14.73
C GLU A 178 20.26 24.84 -15.78
N LYS A 179 20.18 23.73 -16.53
CA LYS A 179 19.19 23.55 -17.61
C LYS A 179 18.62 22.12 -17.62
N ILE A 180 17.39 22.02 -18.06
CA ILE A 180 16.71 20.76 -18.41
C ILE A 180 16.30 20.84 -19.88
N ASN A 181 16.80 19.91 -20.72
CA ASN A 181 16.58 19.89 -22.17
C ASN A 181 16.93 21.21 -22.87
N GLY A 182 17.95 21.91 -22.36
CA GLY A 182 18.43 23.20 -22.90
C GLY A 182 17.71 24.44 -22.38
N LEU A 183 16.64 24.28 -21.62
CA LEU A 183 15.89 25.39 -21.01
C LEU A 183 16.42 25.69 -19.60
N ALA A 184 16.61 26.97 -19.29
CA ALA A 184 17.11 27.42 -18.00
C ALA A 184 16.15 27.05 -16.88
N VAL A 185 16.71 26.60 -15.75
CA VAL A 185 15.98 26.22 -14.55
C VAL A 185 15.88 27.42 -13.61
N THR A 186 14.64 27.72 -13.19
CA THR A 186 14.32 28.66 -12.12
C THR A 186 13.35 28.03 -11.15
N ALA A 187 13.06 28.67 -10.03
CA ALA A 187 12.06 28.17 -9.07
C ALA A 187 10.68 27.98 -9.71
N GLU A 188 10.31 28.88 -10.64
CA GLU A 188 9.00 28.84 -11.31
C GLU A 188 8.94 27.82 -12.47
N SER A 189 10.11 27.48 -13.05
CA SER A 189 10.16 26.60 -14.23
C SER A 189 10.49 25.14 -13.91
N PHE A 190 11.12 24.84 -12.79
CA PHE A 190 11.66 23.50 -12.48
C PHE A 190 10.62 22.39 -12.60
N ASP A 191 9.50 22.51 -11.91
CA ASP A 191 8.43 21.50 -11.96
C ASP A 191 7.78 21.42 -13.35
N LYS A 192 7.65 22.56 -14.04
CA LYS A 192 7.10 22.62 -15.40
C LYS A 192 7.99 21.91 -16.41
N LEU A 193 9.32 22.02 -16.26
CA LEU A 193 10.29 21.35 -17.12
C LEU A 193 10.36 19.84 -16.89
N LEU A 194 9.90 19.38 -15.75
CA LEU A 194 9.79 17.97 -15.41
C LEU A 194 8.40 17.38 -15.68
N ASN A 195 7.43 18.19 -16.08
CA ASN A 195 6.11 17.69 -16.44
C ASN A 195 6.19 16.76 -17.66
N ARG A 196 5.45 15.64 -17.63
CA ARG A 196 5.43 14.57 -18.66
C ARG A 196 6.79 13.93 -18.95
N THR A 197 7.73 13.98 -18.00
CA THR A 197 9.07 13.40 -18.20
C THR A 197 9.32 12.12 -17.39
N ALA A 198 8.34 11.66 -16.60
CA ALA A 198 8.48 10.38 -15.92
C ALA A 198 8.75 9.28 -16.95
N ASP A 199 9.76 8.45 -16.67
CA ASP A 199 10.23 7.39 -17.56
C ASP A 199 10.74 7.82 -18.95
N THR A 200 10.91 9.13 -19.18
CA THR A 200 11.46 9.70 -20.42
C THR A 200 12.85 10.27 -20.18
N LYS A 201 13.78 10.05 -21.12
CA LYS A 201 15.14 10.59 -21.01
C LYS A 201 15.12 12.11 -21.10
N VAL A 202 15.76 12.78 -20.15
CA VAL A 202 15.99 14.24 -20.15
C VAL A 202 17.49 14.52 -20.05
N ARG A 203 17.94 15.59 -20.72
CA ARG A 203 19.31 16.09 -20.61
C ARG A 203 19.37 17.16 -19.54
N LEU A 204 20.25 16.96 -18.55
CA LEU A 204 20.57 17.94 -17.53
C LEU A 204 21.89 18.62 -17.90
N SER A 205 21.92 19.97 -17.96
CA SER A 205 23.17 20.73 -17.98
C SER A 205 23.53 21.09 -16.54
N LEU A 206 24.72 20.74 -16.15
CA LEU A 206 25.18 20.64 -14.76
C LEU A 206 26.43 21.50 -14.55
N TRP A 207 26.54 22.05 -13.37
CA TRP A 207 27.69 22.84 -12.94
C TRP A 207 28.14 22.42 -11.52
N ASN A 208 29.43 22.28 -11.36
CA ASN A 208 30.03 22.11 -10.04
C ASN A 208 30.66 23.43 -9.58
N PRO A 209 30.10 24.15 -8.61
CA PRO A 209 30.63 25.43 -8.14
C PRO A 209 32.04 25.36 -7.56
N MET A 210 32.46 24.20 -7.03
CA MET A 210 33.77 24.04 -6.39
C MET A 210 34.91 23.87 -7.40
N THR A 211 34.61 23.23 -8.55
CA THR A 211 35.61 22.97 -9.60
C THR A 211 35.42 23.85 -10.82
N SER A 212 34.31 24.59 -10.90
CA SER A 212 33.89 25.36 -12.08
C SER A 212 33.67 24.50 -13.35
N GLU A 213 33.52 23.15 -13.18
CA GLU A 213 33.27 22.25 -14.29
C GLU A 213 31.79 22.33 -14.71
N HIS A 214 31.56 22.37 -16.03
CA HIS A 214 30.24 22.25 -16.64
C HIS A 214 30.21 20.98 -17.49
N TRP A 215 29.10 20.22 -17.40
CA TRP A 215 28.91 19.01 -18.22
C TRP A 215 27.42 18.73 -18.40
N ASP A 216 27.13 17.83 -19.32
CA ASP A 216 25.76 17.34 -19.52
C ASP A 216 25.67 15.87 -19.12
N GLU A 217 24.56 15.46 -18.49
CA GLU A 217 24.18 14.06 -18.29
C GLU A 217 22.75 13.82 -18.77
N VAL A 218 22.50 12.60 -19.29
CA VAL A 218 21.16 12.15 -19.66
C VAL A 218 20.65 11.22 -18.57
N VAL A 219 19.53 11.59 -17.98
CA VAL A 219 18.90 10.86 -16.90
C VAL A 219 17.48 10.46 -17.30
N LYS A 220 16.93 9.49 -16.59
CA LYS A 220 15.53 9.04 -16.75
C LYS A 220 14.80 9.32 -15.44
N PRO A 221 14.06 10.44 -15.32
CA PRO A 221 13.27 10.72 -14.12
C PRO A 221 12.27 9.61 -13.84
N ILE A 222 11.98 9.40 -12.57
CA ILE A 222 11.00 8.42 -12.09
C ILE A 222 9.66 9.09 -11.82
N GLY A 223 8.59 8.29 -11.72
CA GLY A 223 7.27 8.76 -11.31
C GLY A 223 7.16 8.94 -9.79
N TYR A 224 6.08 9.58 -9.35
CA TYR A 224 5.78 9.87 -7.95
C TYR A 224 5.85 8.62 -7.04
N ARG A 225 5.26 7.50 -7.47
CA ARG A 225 5.28 6.27 -6.66
C ARG A 225 6.69 5.75 -6.40
N ALA A 226 7.55 5.79 -7.42
CA ALA A 226 8.93 5.36 -7.27
C ALA A 226 9.73 6.31 -6.36
N GLU A 227 9.50 7.62 -6.44
CA GLU A 227 10.10 8.58 -5.50
C GLU A 227 9.63 8.34 -4.06
N PHE A 228 8.34 8.05 -3.86
CA PHE A 228 7.80 7.71 -2.55
C PHE A 228 8.49 6.48 -1.95
N GLU A 229 8.80 5.45 -2.76
CA GLU A 229 9.59 4.29 -2.31
C GLU A 229 11.01 4.68 -1.87
N LEU A 230 11.66 5.60 -2.59
CA LEU A 230 12.99 6.10 -2.18
C LEU A 230 12.91 6.84 -0.84
N LEU A 231 11.91 7.69 -0.66
CA LEU A 231 11.67 8.42 0.58
C LEU A 231 11.38 7.47 1.76
N TYR A 232 10.54 6.46 1.54
CA TYR A 232 10.24 5.44 2.52
C TYR A 232 11.51 4.66 2.93
N ASN A 233 12.26 4.16 1.97
CA ASN A 233 13.49 3.41 2.22
C ASN A 233 14.53 4.27 2.97
N ARG A 234 14.64 5.54 2.61
CA ARG A 234 15.49 6.51 3.30
C ARG A 234 15.05 6.69 4.75
N TRP A 235 13.76 6.86 5.00
CA TRP A 235 13.20 7.01 6.34
C TRP A 235 13.45 5.77 7.21
N VAL A 236 13.20 4.58 6.70
CA VAL A 236 13.50 3.31 7.40
C VAL A 236 14.99 3.20 7.71
N LYS A 237 15.85 3.53 6.74
CA LYS A 237 17.31 3.50 6.94
C LYS A 237 17.77 4.43 8.06
N ILE A 238 17.29 5.68 8.06
CA ILE A 238 17.64 6.67 9.09
C ILE A 238 17.23 6.20 10.49
N ASN A 239 16.00 5.66 10.62
CA ASN A 239 15.52 5.14 11.90
C ASN A 239 16.35 3.93 12.36
N ARG A 240 16.69 3.04 11.44
CA ARG A 240 17.55 1.88 11.70
C ARG A 240 18.92 2.32 12.23
N GLU A 241 19.61 3.18 11.50
CA GLU A 241 20.93 3.72 11.89
C GLU A 241 20.87 4.44 13.24
N ARG A 242 19.77 5.13 13.51
CA ARG A 242 19.57 5.80 14.81
C ARG A 242 19.42 4.81 15.95
N VAL A 243 18.65 3.73 15.79
CA VAL A 243 18.48 2.68 16.80
C VAL A 243 19.80 1.96 17.03
N GLU A 244 20.50 1.56 15.97
CA GLU A 244 21.80 0.90 16.04
C GLU A 244 22.84 1.78 16.77
N LYS A 245 22.89 3.07 16.42
CA LYS A 245 23.80 4.03 17.09
C LYS A 245 23.47 4.22 18.58
N LEU A 246 22.20 4.44 18.92
CA LEU A 246 21.78 4.69 20.31
C LEU A 246 21.90 3.46 21.20
N SER A 247 21.84 2.28 20.64
CA SER A 247 21.99 1.01 21.35
C SER A 247 23.40 0.42 21.30
N GLU A 248 24.35 1.11 20.70
CA GLU A 248 25.71 0.59 20.47
C GLU A 248 25.70 -0.76 19.72
N GLY A 249 24.78 -0.90 18.74
CA GLY A 249 24.61 -2.10 17.95
C GLY A 249 23.88 -3.26 18.64
N LYS A 250 23.36 -3.07 19.87
CA LYS A 250 22.70 -4.14 20.64
C LYS A 250 21.28 -4.43 20.17
N LEU A 251 20.57 -3.42 19.63
CA LEU A 251 19.18 -3.54 19.22
C LEU A 251 19.04 -3.48 17.69
N GLY A 252 18.16 -4.33 17.17
CA GLY A 252 17.70 -4.23 15.80
C GLY A 252 16.49 -3.30 15.66
N TYR A 253 16.20 -2.89 14.44
CA TYR A 253 15.04 -2.08 14.07
C TYR A 253 14.37 -2.65 12.83
N VAL A 254 13.07 -2.87 12.90
CA VAL A 254 12.23 -3.26 11.77
C VAL A 254 11.01 -2.36 11.69
N HIS A 255 10.62 -1.98 10.47
CA HIS A 255 9.38 -1.26 10.21
C HIS A 255 8.39 -2.18 9.50
N ILE A 256 7.21 -2.34 10.08
CA ILE A 256 6.10 -3.09 9.48
C ILE A 256 5.27 -2.10 8.67
N ARG A 257 5.46 -2.12 7.36
CA ARG A 257 4.88 -1.12 6.46
C ARG A 257 3.37 -1.27 6.28
N GLY A 258 2.90 -2.51 6.13
CA GLY A 258 1.51 -2.90 6.02
C GLY A 258 1.25 -4.19 6.79
N MET A 259 0.00 -4.50 7.06
CA MET A 259 -0.37 -5.77 7.67
C MET A 259 -0.65 -6.81 6.57
N ASP A 260 0.41 -7.21 5.85
CA ASP A 260 0.37 -8.11 4.70
C ASP A 260 1.54 -9.10 4.68
N GLY A 261 1.45 -10.12 3.82
CA GLY A 261 2.47 -11.18 3.73
C GLY A 261 3.83 -10.71 3.22
N GLU A 262 3.90 -9.65 2.40
CA GLU A 262 5.16 -9.08 1.92
C GLU A 262 5.91 -8.38 3.06
N SER A 263 5.19 -7.59 3.85
CA SER A 263 5.72 -6.99 5.06
C SER A 263 6.17 -8.04 6.06
N PHE A 264 5.39 -9.12 6.27
CA PHE A 264 5.78 -10.21 7.14
C PHE A 264 7.09 -10.87 6.70
N LYS A 265 7.17 -11.22 5.41
CA LYS A 265 8.40 -11.82 4.86
C LYS A 265 9.62 -10.92 5.07
N THR A 266 9.47 -9.63 4.79
CA THR A 266 10.57 -8.66 4.93
C THR A 266 11.09 -8.60 6.37
N ILE A 267 10.18 -8.45 7.35
CA ILE A 267 10.59 -8.37 8.75
C ILE A 267 11.11 -9.70 9.28
N PHE A 268 10.54 -10.82 8.85
CA PHE A 268 11.03 -12.16 9.22
C PHE A 268 12.47 -12.36 8.76
N ASP A 269 12.77 -12.06 7.51
CA ASP A 269 14.11 -12.17 6.93
C ASP A 269 15.11 -11.23 7.66
N GLU A 270 14.69 -10.01 8.00
CA GLU A 270 15.54 -9.08 8.76
C GLU A 270 15.78 -9.55 10.21
N ILE A 271 14.75 -10.00 10.90
CA ILE A 271 14.83 -10.42 12.31
C ILE A 271 15.66 -11.69 12.45
N MET A 272 15.36 -12.71 11.63
CA MET A 272 16.02 -14.01 11.72
C MET A 272 17.41 -14.02 11.07
N GLY A 273 17.63 -13.14 10.11
CA GLY A 273 18.95 -12.95 9.44
C GLY A 273 19.78 -11.88 10.12
N ARG A 274 19.55 -10.63 9.71
CA ARG A 274 20.37 -9.45 10.11
C ARG A 274 20.49 -9.31 11.62
N TYR A 275 19.39 -9.50 12.36
CA TYR A 275 19.32 -9.24 13.80
C TYR A 275 19.33 -10.51 14.65
N SER A 276 19.67 -11.67 14.08
CA SER A 276 19.74 -12.94 14.81
C SER A 276 20.57 -12.86 16.10
N ASN A 277 21.61 -12.05 16.14
CA ASN A 277 22.49 -11.84 17.31
C ASN A 277 22.10 -10.63 18.17
N ALA A 278 21.13 -9.80 17.76
CA ALA A 278 20.72 -8.64 18.55
C ALA A 278 20.12 -9.07 19.91
N GLU A 279 20.25 -8.23 20.92
CA GLU A 279 19.70 -8.46 22.27
C GLU A 279 18.19 -8.20 22.33
N GLY A 280 17.66 -7.41 21.40
CA GLY A 280 16.24 -7.07 21.27
C GLY A 280 15.93 -6.37 19.96
N ILE A 281 14.63 -6.17 19.70
CA ILE A 281 14.13 -5.52 18.48
C ILE A 281 13.21 -4.35 18.84
N VAL A 282 13.42 -3.23 18.17
CA VAL A 282 12.44 -2.14 18.05
C VAL A 282 11.56 -2.43 16.83
N ILE A 283 10.31 -2.72 17.09
CA ILE A 283 9.27 -2.94 16.08
C ILE A 283 8.56 -1.60 15.86
N ASP A 284 8.58 -1.08 14.65
CA ASP A 284 7.94 0.18 14.32
C ASP A 284 6.73 -0.06 13.41
N THR A 285 5.54 0.30 13.87
CA THR A 285 4.29 0.22 13.09
C THR A 285 3.72 1.60 12.78
N ARG A 286 4.46 2.67 13.03
CA ARG A 286 3.99 4.03 12.75
C ARG A 286 3.61 4.19 11.29
N PHE A 287 2.47 4.83 11.04
CA PHE A 287 1.90 5.06 9.70
C PHE A 287 1.48 3.79 8.94
N ASN A 288 1.31 2.67 9.63
CA ASN A 288 0.79 1.44 9.03
C ASN A 288 -0.72 1.54 8.86
N GLY A 289 -1.20 1.43 7.62
CA GLY A 289 -2.61 1.57 7.25
C GLY A 289 -3.48 0.34 7.52
N GLY A 290 -2.91 -0.75 8.06
CA GLY A 290 -3.65 -1.98 8.36
C GLY A 290 -3.50 -3.06 7.30
N GLY A 291 -4.41 -4.00 7.32
CA GLY A 291 -4.46 -5.22 6.52
C GLY A 291 -4.99 -6.38 7.38
N TRP A 292 -4.29 -7.52 7.40
CA TRP A 292 -4.61 -8.68 8.24
C TRP A 292 -3.34 -9.48 8.52
N LEU A 293 -2.64 -9.20 9.63
CA LEU A 293 -1.35 -9.82 9.97
C LEU A 293 -1.09 -9.90 11.48
N HIS A 294 -1.97 -9.35 12.32
CA HIS A 294 -1.73 -9.25 13.76
C HIS A 294 -1.51 -10.62 14.44
N ASP A 295 -2.14 -11.67 13.96
CA ASP A 295 -2.02 -13.00 14.55
C ASP A 295 -0.64 -13.60 14.26
N GLU A 296 -0.18 -13.58 13.03
CA GLU A 296 1.15 -14.06 12.63
C GLU A 296 2.27 -13.27 13.34
N LEU A 297 2.11 -11.95 13.48
CA LEU A 297 3.04 -11.13 14.24
C LEU A 297 3.04 -11.51 15.73
N SER A 298 1.87 -11.79 16.30
CA SER A 298 1.74 -12.21 17.69
C SER A 298 2.43 -13.56 17.93
N VAL A 299 2.31 -14.47 16.96
CA VAL A 299 3.03 -15.76 16.98
C VAL A 299 4.53 -15.54 16.83
N LEU A 300 4.97 -14.69 15.89
CA LEU A 300 6.39 -14.41 15.65
C LEU A 300 7.07 -13.83 16.90
N PHE A 301 6.47 -12.80 17.50
CA PHE A 301 7.05 -12.11 18.66
C PHE A 301 6.72 -12.72 20.02
N GLY A 302 5.79 -13.68 20.05
CA GLY A 302 5.40 -14.42 21.25
C GLY A 302 6.28 -15.63 21.56
N GLY A 303 7.40 -15.81 20.89
CA GLY A 303 8.28 -16.96 21.05
C GLY A 303 8.85 -17.09 22.47
N LYS A 304 8.75 -18.28 23.03
CA LYS A 304 9.42 -18.63 24.31
C LYS A 304 10.35 -19.80 24.06
N LYS A 305 11.62 -19.65 24.42
CA LYS A 305 12.61 -20.73 24.28
C LYS A 305 12.22 -21.88 25.19
N TYR A 306 12.06 -23.09 24.63
CA TYR A 306 11.66 -24.30 25.36
C TYR A 306 12.64 -25.45 25.23
N THR A 307 13.57 -25.41 24.25
CA THR A 307 14.68 -26.37 24.15
C THR A 307 16.01 -25.68 23.98
N GLN A 308 17.07 -26.36 24.30
CA GLN A 308 18.44 -25.97 24.00
C GLN A 308 19.22 -27.19 23.53
N TYR A 309 19.93 -27.03 22.43
CA TYR A 309 20.76 -28.08 21.87
C TYR A 309 22.20 -27.91 22.31
N SER A 310 22.83 -29.04 22.67
CA SER A 310 24.21 -29.11 23.04
C SER A 310 24.81 -30.42 22.54
N HIS A 311 26.03 -30.39 22.11
CA HIS A 311 26.80 -31.60 21.86
C HIS A 311 28.16 -31.53 22.56
N ARG A 312 28.89 -32.63 22.58
CA ARG A 312 30.18 -32.71 23.29
C ARG A 312 31.12 -31.60 22.83
N GLY A 313 31.58 -30.77 23.75
CA GLY A 313 32.46 -29.65 23.51
C GLY A 313 31.77 -28.33 23.12
N VAL A 314 30.46 -28.30 22.87
CA VAL A 314 29.68 -27.12 22.53
C VAL A 314 28.48 -27.02 23.45
N LYS A 315 28.42 -25.98 24.28
CA LYS A 315 27.33 -25.81 25.29
C LYS A 315 26.06 -25.20 24.75
N ASN A 316 26.07 -24.59 23.59
CA ASN A 316 24.90 -23.91 23.04
C ASN A 316 24.98 -23.97 21.51
N PHE A 317 24.37 -24.98 20.92
CA PHE A 317 24.29 -25.19 19.48
C PHE A 317 22.97 -24.68 18.88
N GLY A 318 22.17 -23.99 19.66
CA GLY A 318 20.84 -23.54 19.26
C GLY A 318 19.75 -24.06 20.18
N GLY A 319 18.53 -24.07 19.69
CA GLY A 319 17.32 -24.53 20.42
C GLY A 319 16.05 -24.07 19.73
N ASP A 320 14.91 -24.45 20.26
CA ASP A 320 13.59 -24.10 19.71
C ASP A 320 12.87 -23.07 20.56
N PRO A 321 11.98 -22.28 19.93
CA PRO A 321 11.63 -22.28 18.50
C PRO A 321 12.71 -21.60 17.65
N GLN A 322 12.86 -22.03 16.38
CA GLN A 322 13.82 -21.47 15.43
C GLN A 322 13.19 -20.39 14.54
N ASP A 323 11.87 -20.40 14.42
CA ASP A 323 11.05 -19.57 13.54
C ASP A 323 10.30 -18.45 14.29
N ARG A 324 10.68 -18.18 15.54
CA ARG A 324 10.06 -17.17 16.41
C ARG A 324 11.11 -16.35 17.13
N TRP A 325 10.79 -15.09 17.31
CA TRP A 325 11.65 -14.21 18.10
C TRP A 325 11.45 -14.47 19.59
N THR A 326 12.51 -14.79 20.32
CA THR A 326 12.46 -15.18 21.74
C THR A 326 13.09 -14.19 22.68
N LYS A 327 13.54 -13.02 22.15
CA LYS A 327 14.21 -11.98 22.93
C LYS A 327 13.28 -10.77 23.10
N LYS A 328 13.73 -9.77 23.84
CA LYS A 328 12.93 -8.58 24.17
C LYS A 328 12.53 -7.78 22.92
N THR A 329 11.35 -7.17 22.99
CA THR A 329 10.84 -6.26 21.96
C THR A 329 10.26 -4.99 22.58
N VAL A 330 10.23 -3.92 21.77
CA VAL A 330 9.52 -2.67 22.05
C VAL A 330 8.73 -2.33 20.79
N LEU A 331 7.46 -1.98 20.94
CA LEU A 331 6.59 -1.59 19.83
C LEU A 331 6.46 -0.05 19.79
N LEU A 332 6.78 0.54 18.63
CA LEU A 332 6.53 1.96 18.36
C LEU A 332 5.22 2.11 17.57
N VAL A 333 4.37 3.02 18.03
CA VAL A 333 3.07 3.31 17.45
C VAL A 333 2.85 4.82 17.33
N ASN A 334 1.93 5.22 16.45
CA ASN A 334 1.43 6.59 16.41
C ASN A 334 -0.04 6.65 15.98
N GLU A 335 -0.59 7.83 15.95
CA GLU A 335 -1.96 8.14 15.54
C GLU A 335 -2.28 7.76 14.08
N GLY A 336 -1.26 7.57 13.26
CA GLY A 336 -1.38 7.09 11.88
C GLY A 336 -1.52 5.57 11.74
N ASN A 337 -1.48 4.81 12.85
CA ASN A 337 -1.82 3.39 12.83
C ASN A 337 -3.32 3.23 12.57
N TYR A 338 -3.70 2.37 11.62
CA TYR A 338 -5.10 2.20 11.23
C TYR A 338 -5.47 0.71 11.08
N SER A 339 -6.74 0.37 11.30
CA SER A 339 -7.28 -0.97 11.08
C SER A 339 -6.49 -2.05 11.85
N ASP A 340 -5.96 -3.07 11.20
CA ASP A 340 -5.18 -4.13 11.82
C ASP A 340 -3.89 -3.63 12.53
N ALA A 341 -3.38 -2.46 12.12
CA ALA A 341 -2.29 -1.80 12.84
C ALA A 341 -2.74 -1.16 14.17
N HIS A 342 -4.04 -1.15 14.49
CA HIS A 342 -4.57 -0.96 15.82
C HIS A 342 -4.73 -2.31 16.56
N THR A 343 -5.18 -3.35 15.87
CA THR A 343 -5.38 -4.68 16.46
C THR A 343 -4.07 -5.26 16.98
N PHE A 344 -2.98 -5.11 16.24
CA PHE A 344 -1.68 -5.63 16.67
C PHE A 344 -1.14 -5.00 17.98
N PRO A 345 -1.12 -3.67 18.19
CA PRO A 345 -0.78 -3.09 19.48
C PRO A 345 -1.66 -3.55 20.64
N TYR A 346 -2.96 -3.77 20.39
CA TYR A 346 -3.85 -4.34 21.36
C TYR A 346 -3.43 -5.77 21.74
N ALA A 347 -3.26 -6.66 20.75
CA ALA A 347 -2.77 -8.03 20.96
C ALA A 347 -1.39 -8.05 21.65
N TYR A 348 -0.48 -7.18 21.23
CA TYR A 348 0.86 -7.03 21.81
C TYR A 348 0.82 -6.72 23.31
N ARG A 349 -0.11 -5.86 23.73
CA ARG A 349 -0.34 -5.52 25.13
C ARG A 349 -0.95 -6.69 25.92
N GLU A 350 -2.04 -7.29 25.40
CA GLU A 350 -2.75 -8.39 26.05
C GLU A 350 -1.85 -9.63 26.22
N LEU A 351 -1.03 -9.93 25.23
CA LEU A 351 -0.06 -11.02 25.25
C LEU A 351 1.24 -10.68 26.02
N LYS A 352 1.38 -9.44 26.49
CA LYS A 352 2.54 -8.95 27.25
C LYS A 352 3.87 -9.15 26.51
N LEU A 353 3.89 -8.89 25.21
CA LEU A 353 5.07 -9.12 24.37
C LEU A 353 6.20 -8.13 24.63
N GLY A 354 5.89 -6.93 25.15
CA GLY A 354 6.86 -5.89 25.48
C GLY A 354 6.21 -4.56 25.84
N LYS A 355 7.00 -3.49 25.83
CA LYS A 355 6.49 -2.13 26.02
C LYS A 355 6.01 -1.52 24.72
N ILE A 356 4.93 -0.75 24.78
CA ILE A 356 4.45 0.09 23.69
C ILE A 356 4.86 1.53 23.98
N VAL A 357 5.39 2.22 22.98
CA VAL A 357 5.88 3.59 23.07
C VAL A 357 5.37 4.38 21.86
N GLY A 358 5.04 5.63 22.05
CA GLY A 358 4.61 6.54 20.98
C GLY A 358 3.34 7.29 21.31
N MET A 359 2.62 7.71 20.28
CA MET A 359 1.34 8.39 20.42
C MET A 359 0.20 7.39 20.48
N PRO A 360 -0.92 7.72 21.14
CA PRO A 360 -2.09 6.85 21.16
C PRO A 360 -2.58 6.51 19.75
N VAL A 361 -2.92 5.25 19.55
CA VAL A 361 -3.53 4.78 18.31
C VAL A 361 -5.02 5.08 18.34
N ALA A 362 -5.56 5.59 17.25
CA ALA A 362 -7.00 5.85 17.12
C ALA A 362 -7.82 4.54 17.17
N GLY A 363 -9.08 4.63 17.61
CA GLY A 363 -9.99 3.48 17.72
C GLY A 363 -10.49 2.99 16.37
N THR A 364 -9.67 2.30 15.59
CA THR A 364 -9.91 2.00 14.17
C THR A 364 -9.94 0.50 13.84
N ALA A 365 -10.26 -0.36 14.81
CA ALA A 365 -10.23 -1.81 14.63
C ALA A 365 -11.56 -2.43 14.14
N THR A 366 -12.45 -1.66 13.53
CA THR A 366 -13.64 -2.21 12.89
C THR A 366 -13.26 -2.99 11.63
N ALA A 367 -13.94 -4.12 11.40
CA ALA A 367 -13.71 -4.95 10.21
C ALA A 367 -14.59 -4.47 9.04
N VAL A 368 -14.15 -4.76 7.82
CA VAL A 368 -14.88 -4.50 6.58
C VAL A 368 -15.10 -5.78 5.80
N TRP A 369 -16.10 -5.78 4.93
CA TRP A 369 -16.30 -6.81 3.91
C TRP A 369 -16.67 -6.14 2.58
N TRP A 370 -16.48 -6.86 1.51
CA TRP A 370 -16.64 -6.37 0.14
C TRP A 370 -17.74 -7.18 -0.57
N PRO A 371 -19.03 -6.79 -0.45
CA PRO A 371 -20.07 -7.43 -1.22
C PRO A 371 -19.95 -7.05 -2.70
N LEU A 372 -20.12 -8.02 -3.59
CA LEU A 372 -20.28 -7.77 -5.02
C LEU A 372 -21.74 -7.38 -5.30
N LEU A 373 -21.95 -6.36 -6.09
CA LEU A 373 -23.25 -5.97 -6.60
C LEU A 373 -23.54 -6.69 -7.94
N LEU A 374 -24.80 -6.66 -8.37
CA LEU A 374 -25.29 -7.46 -9.51
C LEU A 374 -24.66 -7.07 -10.86
N ASP A 375 -24.09 -5.90 -10.96
CA ASP A 375 -23.51 -5.30 -12.17
C ASP A 375 -21.97 -5.34 -12.22
N GLU A 376 -21.33 -6.02 -11.27
CA GLU A 376 -19.88 -6.21 -11.22
C GLU A 376 -19.39 -7.58 -11.75
#